data_7fd0f9b15a37d0752b4545da27cee05f
#
_entry.id   7fd0f9b15a37d0752b4545da27cee05f
#
_cell.length_a   1.000
_cell.length_b   1.000
_cell.length_c   1.000
_cell.angle_alpha   90.00
_cell.angle_beta   90.00
_cell.angle_gamma   90.00
#
_symmetry.space_group_name_H-M   'P 1'
#
loop_
_entity.id
_entity.type
_entity.pdbx_description
1 polymer ?
#
loop_
_entity_poly.entity_id
_entity_poly.type
_entity_poly.pdbx_seq_one_letter_code
_entity_poly.pdbx_strand_id
1 'polypeptide(L)'
;EINNVELAAKDKLKTIRFTAGYLEETWKGNCFAIGLTGSFFEPLEATSIATSVQQSFMLATNLINYDQVVIDRYNKQFTKLVENIRDFLILHYRTKRTDTKFWKDKASMDIPDSLAAKLEIAKRRLLTKDDFDDGHYALWRDQHYAIVMYGIGMLDQDMVRLHYEALPEAIKKQLFFEKNDEVDQQFAVQYINHDKWLQQVREGHRVVDEQKNSN
;
A
#
# COMPACT_ATOMS: atom_id res chain seq x y z
N GLU A 1 7.46 -21.65 16.78
CA GLU A 1 8.69 -22.35 16.33
C GLU A 1 8.75 -22.23 14.81
N ILE A 2 9.42 -21.20 14.34
CA ILE A 2 9.78 -21.09 12.94
C ILE A 2 10.98 -21.97 12.78
N ASN A 3 10.74 -23.18 12.23
CA ASN A 3 11.68 -24.18 11.75
C ASN A 3 13.15 -23.80 11.88
N ASN A 4 13.91 -24.51 12.68
CA ASN A 4 15.36 -24.68 12.74
C ASN A 4 16.19 -24.05 11.60
N VAL A 5 15.98 -22.79 11.32
CA VAL A 5 16.94 -22.00 10.54
C VAL A 5 18.02 -21.63 11.54
N GLU A 6 19.13 -22.35 11.54
CA GLU A 6 20.35 -21.86 12.16
C GLU A 6 20.58 -20.45 11.64
N LEU A 7 20.41 -19.46 12.52
CA LEU A 7 20.80 -18.09 12.21
C LEU A 7 22.26 -18.15 11.80
N ALA A 8 22.56 -17.80 10.57
CA ALA A 8 23.93 -17.69 10.09
C ALA A 8 24.74 -16.94 11.13
N ALA A 9 25.94 -17.43 11.44
CA ALA A 9 26.81 -16.83 12.43
C ALA A 9 26.85 -15.31 12.24
N LYS A 10 26.78 -14.53 13.30
CA LYS A 10 26.73 -13.05 13.26
C LYS A 10 27.74 -12.44 12.29
N ASP A 11 28.89 -13.10 12.12
CA ASP A 11 29.98 -12.69 11.24
C ASP A 11 29.64 -12.79 9.73
N LYS A 12 28.55 -13.48 9.36
CA LYS A 12 28.06 -13.58 7.97
C LYS A 12 26.94 -12.59 7.65
N LEU A 13 26.44 -11.86 8.64
CA LEU A 13 25.37 -10.87 8.44
C LEU A 13 25.99 -9.54 7.99
N LYS A 14 25.59 -9.09 6.81
CA LYS A 14 25.95 -7.76 6.32
C LYS A 14 24.96 -6.73 6.86
N THR A 15 25.43 -5.80 7.68
CA THR A 15 24.62 -4.67 8.14
C THR A 15 24.62 -3.59 7.07
N ILE A 16 23.45 -3.25 6.56
CA ILE A 16 23.26 -2.15 5.62
C ILE A 16 22.53 -1.04 6.39
N ARG A 17 23.16 0.14 6.45
CA ARG A 17 22.52 1.34 7.00
C ARG A 17 21.87 2.13 5.87
N PHE A 18 20.66 2.59 6.08
CA PHE A 18 19.94 3.43 5.13
C PHE A 18 19.12 4.49 5.87
N THR A 19 18.73 5.52 5.16
CA THR A 19 17.79 6.55 5.63
C THR A 19 16.57 6.48 4.73
N ALA A 20 15.38 6.31 5.33
CA ALA A 20 14.13 6.39 4.58
C ALA A 20 13.91 7.82 4.08
N GLY A 21 13.41 7.94 2.86
CA GLY A 21 13.18 9.24 2.25
C GLY A 21 12.89 9.13 0.76
N TYR A 22 12.80 10.28 0.12
CA TYR A 22 12.56 10.38 -1.32
C TYR A 22 13.28 11.61 -1.90
N LEU A 23 13.50 11.59 -3.23
CA LEU A 23 14.04 12.72 -3.96
C LEU A 23 12.91 13.70 -4.31
N GLU A 24 13.12 15.00 -4.09
CA GLU A 24 12.19 16.05 -4.52
C GLU A 24 12.11 16.12 -6.05
N GLU A 25 13.25 15.91 -6.72
CA GLU A 25 13.36 15.84 -8.17
C GLU A 25 13.80 14.44 -8.60
N THR A 26 12.85 13.57 -8.93
CA THR A 26 13.14 12.23 -9.47
C THR A 26 13.36 12.25 -10.98
N TRP A 27 12.92 13.31 -11.66
CA TRP A 27 13.20 13.56 -13.06
C TRP A 27 13.94 14.87 -13.23
N LYS A 28 15.16 14.80 -13.76
CA LYS A 28 16.01 15.98 -14.00
C LYS A 28 16.72 15.85 -15.34
N GLY A 29 16.41 16.77 -16.29
CA GLY A 29 16.94 16.71 -17.64
C GLY A 29 16.59 15.39 -18.32
N ASN A 30 17.60 14.61 -18.70
CA ASN A 30 17.44 13.29 -19.30
C ASN A 30 17.63 12.12 -18.32
N CYS A 31 17.72 12.40 -17.01
CA CYS A 31 17.89 11.40 -15.96
C CYS A 31 16.60 11.20 -15.20
N PHE A 32 16.31 9.95 -14.86
CA PHE A 32 15.10 9.53 -14.18
C PHE A 32 15.41 8.51 -13.07
N ALA A 33 15.01 8.80 -11.85
CA ALA A 33 15.15 7.91 -10.71
C ALA A 33 13.85 7.11 -10.47
N ILE A 34 13.88 5.80 -10.67
CA ILE A 34 12.75 4.88 -10.50
C ILE A 34 12.98 3.96 -9.31
N GLY A 35 11.88 3.60 -8.62
CA GLY A 35 11.90 2.64 -7.53
C GLY A 35 12.74 3.12 -6.35
N LEU A 36 13.58 2.24 -5.80
CA LEU A 36 14.38 2.54 -4.60
C LEU A 36 15.40 3.67 -4.78
N THR A 37 15.73 4.04 -6.02
CA THR A 37 16.60 5.20 -6.29
C THR A 37 15.87 6.52 -6.19
N GLY A 38 14.55 6.54 -6.40
CA GLY A 38 13.71 7.72 -6.28
C GLY A 38 13.10 7.89 -4.88
N SER A 39 12.72 6.77 -4.25
CA SER A 39 12.15 6.76 -2.90
C SER A 39 12.41 5.45 -2.19
N PHE A 40 12.76 5.52 -0.91
CA PHE A 40 12.96 4.37 -0.06
C PHE A 40 12.13 4.51 1.21
N PHE A 41 11.13 3.63 1.35
CA PHE A 41 10.30 3.51 2.54
C PHE A 41 10.46 2.12 3.14
N GLU A 42 9.98 1.94 4.37
CA GLU A 42 9.89 0.61 4.95
C GLU A 42 8.96 -0.29 4.13
N PRO A 43 9.22 -1.62 4.08
CA PRO A 43 8.51 -2.54 3.17
C PRO A 43 7.10 -2.92 3.65
N LEU A 44 6.42 -2.05 4.38
CA LEU A 44 5.04 -2.23 4.78
C LEU A 44 4.12 -2.07 3.57
N GLU A 45 3.12 -2.96 3.40
CA GLU A 45 2.12 -2.94 2.32
C GLU A 45 2.70 -3.02 0.89
N ALA A 46 3.93 -3.57 0.74
CA ALA A 46 4.62 -3.69 -0.56
C ALA A 46 4.71 -2.38 -1.36
N THR A 47 4.69 -1.24 -0.69
CA THR A 47 4.63 0.11 -1.28
C THR A 47 5.71 0.39 -2.32
N SER A 48 6.93 -0.11 -2.11
CA SER A 48 8.05 0.10 -3.05
C SER A 48 7.77 -0.49 -4.43
N ILE A 49 7.14 -1.66 -4.50
CA ILE A 49 6.75 -2.31 -5.76
C ILE A 49 5.65 -1.49 -6.43
N ALA A 50 4.61 -1.14 -5.69
CA ALA A 50 3.48 -0.36 -6.18
C ALA A 50 3.94 1.02 -6.69
N THR A 51 4.85 1.69 -5.96
CA THR A 51 5.44 2.97 -6.37
C THR A 51 6.21 2.85 -7.68
N SER A 52 7.02 1.78 -7.84
CA SER A 52 7.80 1.56 -9.06
C SER A 52 6.90 1.34 -10.28
N VAL A 53 5.83 0.57 -10.13
CA VAL A 53 4.83 0.35 -11.17
C VAL A 53 4.13 1.67 -11.52
N GLN A 54 3.70 2.42 -10.52
CA GLN A 54 3.02 3.70 -10.71
C GLN A 54 3.92 4.73 -11.41
N GLN A 55 5.20 4.82 -11.00
CA GLN A 55 6.20 5.65 -11.68
C GLN A 55 6.36 5.28 -13.16
N SER A 56 6.35 3.98 -13.47
CA SER A 56 6.48 3.50 -14.85
C SER A 56 5.31 3.97 -15.73
N PHE A 57 4.08 3.93 -15.21
CA PHE A 57 2.91 4.48 -15.92
C PHE A 57 2.98 6.00 -16.07
N MET A 58 3.33 6.70 -15.00
CA MET A 58 3.52 8.16 -15.03
C MET A 58 4.57 8.55 -16.06
N LEU A 59 5.69 7.83 -16.10
CA LEU A 59 6.78 8.08 -17.05
C LEU A 59 6.33 7.82 -18.48
N ALA A 60 5.70 6.68 -18.76
CA ALA A 60 5.26 6.31 -20.11
C ALA A 60 4.34 7.37 -20.72
N THR A 61 3.44 7.97 -19.91
CA THR A 61 2.55 9.03 -20.37
C THR A 61 3.26 10.36 -20.61
N ASN A 62 4.25 10.69 -19.79
CA ASN A 62 4.93 11.99 -19.85
C ASN A 62 6.10 12.03 -20.84
N LEU A 63 6.66 10.87 -21.24
CA LEU A 63 7.80 10.81 -22.19
C LEU A 63 7.41 11.06 -23.65
N ILE A 64 6.14 11.02 -24.02
CA ILE A 64 5.68 11.17 -25.42
C ILE A 64 6.10 12.53 -25.98
N ASN A 65 5.92 13.57 -25.20
CA ASN A 65 6.38 14.93 -25.51
C ASN A 65 6.58 15.68 -24.20
N TYR A 66 7.81 16.04 -23.86
CA TYR A 66 8.09 16.67 -22.58
C TYR A 66 9.01 17.89 -22.73
N ASP A 67 8.80 18.82 -21.84
CA ASP A 67 9.61 20.00 -21.58
C ASP A 67 9.78 20.19 -20.07
N GLN A 68 10.33 21.30 -19.64
CA GLN A 68 10.52 21.58 -18.22
C GLN A 68 9.19 21.64 -17.45
N VAL A 69 8.11 22.10 -18.08
CA VAL A 69 6.78 22.17 -17.44
C VAL A 69 6.25 20.77 -17.13
N VAL A 70 6.44 19.81 -18.04
CA VAL A 70 6.06 18.41 -17.84
C VAL A 70 6.90 17.76 -16.75
N ILE A 71 8.22 18.03 -16.74
CA ILE A 71 9.15 17.53 -15.71
C ILE A 71 8.74 18.04 -14.32
N ASP A 72 8.51 19.33 -14.18
CA ASP A 72 8.11 19.94 -12.90
C ASP A 72 6.77 19.38 -12.40
N ARG A 73 5.81 19.22 -13.32
CA ARG A 73 4.51 18.60 -13.00
C ARG A 73 4.66 17.15 -12.54
N TYR A 74 5.48 16.37 -13.23
CA TYR A 74 5.77 15.00 -12.83
C TYR A 74 6.36 14.93 -11.43
N ASN A 75 7.40 15.69 -11.15
CA ASN A 75 8.06 15.73 -9.83
C ASN A 75 7.06 16.09 -8.73
N LYS A 76 6.21 17.09 -8.97
CA LYS A 76 5.14 17.49 -8.04
C LYS A 76 4.12 16.35 -7.80
N GLN A 77 3.74 15.62 -8.84
CA GLN A 77 2.83 14.48 -8.72
C GLN A 77 3.48 13.33 -7.96
N PHE A 78 4.75 13.07 -8.22
CA PHE A 78 5.52 12.06 -7.48
C PHE A 78 5.66 12.41 -6.01
N THR A 79 5.95 13.66 -5.66
CA THR A 79 5.97 14.12 -4.27
C THR A 79 4.64 13.84 -3.56
N LYS A 80 3.51 14.16 -4.18
CA LYS A 80 2.19 13.85 -3.61
C LYS A 80 1.97 12.35 -3.41
N LEU A 81 2.39 11.53 -4.35
CA LEU A 81 2.32 10.06 -4.24
C LEU A 81 3.10 9.55 -3.03
N VAL A 82 4.35 9.98 -2.88
CA VAL A 82 5.21 9.50 -1.78
C VAL A 82 4.80 10.06 -0.42
N GLU A 83 4.23 11.26 -0.37
CA GLU A 83 3.64 11.82 0.85
C GLU A 83 2.37 11.05 1.27
N ASN A 84 1.52 10.65 0.33
CA ASN A 84 0.39 9.76 0.59
C ASN A 84 0.85 8.43 1.20
N ILE A 85 1.91 7.84 0.66
CA ILE A 85 2.51 6.61 1.19
C ILE A 85 3.05 6.83 2.60
N ARG A 86 3.83 7.89 2.82
CA ARG A 86 4.38 8.26 4.14
C ARG A 86 3.27 8.37 5.20
N ASP A 87 2.22 9.11 4.89
CA ASP A 87 1.09 9.33 5.79
C ASP A 87 0.40 8.00 6.15
N PHE A 88 0.18 7.14 5.16
CA PHE A 88 -0.44 5.84 5.37
C PHE A 88 0.45 4.89 6.20
N LEU A 89 1.75 4.87 5.96
CA LEU A 89 2.70 4.10 6.77
C LEU A 89 2.71 4.59 8.23
N ILE A 90 2.75 5.91 8.45
CA ILE A 90 2.71 6.49 9.80
C ILE A 90 1.41 6.14 10.51
N LEU A 91 0.28 6.11 9.80
CA LEU A 91 -1.01 5.73 10.36
C LEU A 91 -0.97 4.37 11.05
N HIS A 92 -0.30 3.37 10.48
CA HIS A 92 -0.19 2.03 11.06
C HIS A 92 0.45 2.00 12.44
N TYR A 93 1.28 2.99 12.75
CA TYR A 93 1.95 3.12 14.05
C TYR A 93 1.15 3.94 15.07
N ARG A 94 0.02 4.51 14.71
CA ARG A 94 -0.86 5.31 15.60
C ARG A 94 -1.79 4.44 16.44
N THR A 95 -1.26 3.35 16.97
CA THR A 95 -2.02 2.42 17.82
C THR A 95 -2.14 2.96 19.26
N LYS A 96 -3.07 2.42 20.03
CA LYS A 96 -3.20 2.66 21.48
C LYS A 96 -2.21 1.84 22.32
N ARG A 97 -1.28 1.12 21.69
CA ARG A 97 -0.31 0.28 22.39
C ARG A 97 0.70 1.12 23.15
N THR A 98 1.00 0.68 24.38
CA THR A 98 2.02 1.30 25.26
C THR A 98 2.85 0.24 25.99
N ASP A 99 2.78 -1.00 25.53
CA ASP A 99 3.41 -2.18 26.16
C ASP A 99 4.92 -2.16 26.05
N THR A 100 5.47 -1.49 25.04
CA THR A 100 6.92 -1.37 24.86
C THR A 100 7.36 0.09 24.65
N LYS A 101 8.66 0.36 24.83
CA LYS A 101 9.25 1.67 24.54
C LYS A 101 9.00 2.08 23.09
N PHE A 102 9.11 1.14 22.13
CA PHE A 102 8.84 1.39 20.71
C PHE A 102 7.44 2.00 20.49
N TRP A 103 6.40 1.37 21.03
CA TRP A 103 5.04 1.86 20.85
C TRP A 103 4.77 3.19 21.55
N LYS A 104 5.40 3.42 22.72
CA LYS A 104 5.32 4.73 23.41
C LYS A 104 5.97 5.83 22.57
N ASP A 105 7.15 5.58 22.04
CA ASP A 105 7.86 6.54 21.18
C ASP A 105 7.03 6.83 19.91
N LYS A 106 6.42 5.81 19.28
CA LYS A 106 5.57 5.99 18.11
C LYS A 106 4.27 6.75 18.39
N ALA A 107 3.68 6.55 19.56
CA ALA A 107 2.48 7.27 19.98
C ALA A 107 2.73 8.78 20.17
N SER A 108 3.93 9.16 20.62
CA SER A 108 4.35 10.56 20.86
C SER A 108 5.04 11.23 19.67
N MET A 109 5.30 10.48 18.59
CA MET A 109 5.97 11.02 17.40
C MET A 109 5.09 12.06 16.70
N ASP A 110 5.68 13.16 16.27
CA ASP A 110 5.04 14.15 15.42
C ASP A 110 4.59 13.51 14.11
N ILE A 111 3.45 13.94 13.62
CA ILE A 111 2.88 13.47 12.36
C ILE A 111 2.75 14.62 11.37
N PRO A 112 2.82 14.33 10.06
CA PRO A 112 2.60 15.34 9.03
C PRO A 112 1.23 16.01 9.15
N ASP A 113 1.16 17.31 8.82
CA ASP A 113 -0.10 18.08 8.85
C ASP A 113 -1.18 17.45 7.97
N SER A 114 -0.79 16.88 6.84
CA SER A 114 -1.68 16.15 5.92
C SER A 114 -2.34 14.95 6.57
N LEU A 115 -1.63 14.18 7.39
CA LEU A 115 -2.19 13.09 8.18
C LEU A 115 -3.02 13.62 9.35
N ALA A 116 -2.53 14.62 10.07
CA ALA A 116 -3.24 15.24 11.19
C ALA A 116 -4.63 15.73 10.77
N ALA A 117 -4.73 16.41 9.63
CA ALA A 117 -6.01 16.88 9.09
C ALA A 117 -6.97 15.71 8.81
N LYS A 118 -6.51 14.63 8.18
CA LYS A 118 -7.32 13.42 7.94
C LYS A 118 -7.81 12.80 9.25
N LEU A 119 -6.95 12.71 10.25
CA LEU A 119 -7.31 12.15 11.56
C LEU A 119 -8.35 13.02 12.29
N GLU A 120 -8.28 14.35 12.18
CA GLU A 120 -9.30 15.24 12.78
C GLU A 120 -10.67 15.06 12.11
N ILE A 121 -10.71 14.86 10.79
CA ILE A 121 -11.94 14.54 10.07
C ILE A 121 -12.49 13.18 10.52
N ALA A 122 -11.60 12.18 10.63
CA ALA A 122 -11.96 10.81 10.98
C ALA A 122 -12.57 10.67 12.39
N LYS A 123 -12.37 11.64 13.30
CA LYS A 123 -13.07 11.70 14.58
C LYS A 123 -14.58 12.03 14.45
N ARG A 124 -15.01 12.55 13.31
CA ARG A 124 -16.37 13.06 13.09
C ARG A 124 -17.15 12.26 12.06
N ARG A 125 -16.48 11.74 11.06
CA ARG A 125 -17.05 10.94 9.97
C ARG A 125 -16.00 10.05 9.32
N LEU A 126 -16.43 9.06 8.57
CA LEU A 126 -15.53 8.31 7.68
C LEU A 126 -14.91 9.24 6.63
N LEU A 127 -13.66 8.99 6.30
CA LEU A 127 -13.00 9.69 5.20
C LEU A 127 -13.66 9.31 3.88
N THR A 128 -13.69 10.25 2.98
CA THR A 128 -14.14 10.08 1.58
C THR A 128 -13.00 10.39 0.64
N LYS A 129 -13.16 10.05 -0.64
CA LYS A 129 -12.16 10.36 -1.68
C LYS A 129 -11.80 11.86 -1.74
N ASP A 130 -12.71 12.72 -1.34
CA ASP A 130 -12.53 14.18 -1.41
C ASP A 130 -11.63 14.71 -0.27
N ASP A 131 -11.32 13.90 0.72
CA ASP A 131 -10.37 14.22 1.79
C ASP A 131 -8.90 13.94 1.39
N PHE A 132 -8.69 13.50 0.14
CA PHE A 132 -7.38 13.15 -0.40
C PHE A 132 -7.01 14.05 -1.58
N ASP A 133 -6.08 14.99 -1.35
CA ASP A 133 -5.56 15.90 -2.39
C ASP A 133 -4.37 15.29 -3.17
N ASP A 134 -4.29 13.96 -3.20
CA ASP A 134 -3.12 13.24 -3.69
C ASP A 134 -3.16 12.99 -5.20
N GLY A 135 -4.25 13.41 -5.86
CA GLY A 135 -4.43 13.25 -7.28
C GLY A 135 -4.81 11.83 -7.70
N HIS A 136 -4.75 11.59 -9.02
CA HIS A 136 -5.17 10.31 -9.63
C HIS A 136 -4.28 9.12 -9.23
N TYR A 137 -3.04 9.38 -8.89
CA TYR A 137 -2.03 8.34 -8.64
C TYR A 137 -1.88 7.93 -7.18
N ALA A 138 -2.67 8.49 -6.26
CA ALA A 138 -2.64 8.09 -4.86
C ALA A 138 -2.89 6.59 -4.70
N LEU A 139 -2.00 5.90 -3.98
CA LEU A 139 -2.11 4.47 -3.70
C LEU A 139 -3.11 4.19 -2.59
N TRP A 140 -3.08 5.00 -1.55
CA TRP A 140 -3.84 4.79 -0.33
C TRP A 140 -4.94 5.85 -0.20
N ARG A 141 -6.19 5.38 -0.14
CA ARG A 141 -7.38 6.23 -0.15
C ARG A 141 -8.29 5.92 1.03
N ASP A 142 -9.43 6.54 1.04
CA ASP A 142 -10.47 6.46 2.07
C ASP A 142 -10.74 5.03 2.57
N GLN A 143 -10.97 4.09 1.69
CA GLN A 143 -11.22 2.69 2.06
C GLN A 143 -10.04 2.04 2.80
N HIS A 144 -8.80 2.28 2.37
CA HIS A 144 -7.60 1.74 3.01
C HIS A 144 -7.40 2.35 4.40
N TYR A 145 -7.59 3.67 4.50
CA TYR A 145 -7.56 4.37 5.79
C TYR A 145 -8.63 3.86 6.74
N ALA A 146 -9.86 3.64 6.27
CA ALA A 146 -10.95 3.11 7.09
C ALA A 146 -10.60 1.72 7.66
N ILE A 147 -10.04 0.81 6.83
CA ILE A 147 -9.63 -0.53 7.25
C ILE A 147 -8.56 -0.45 8.35
N VAL A 148 -7.50 0.34 8.12
CA VAL A 148 -6.40 0.47 9.10
C VAL A 148 -6.91 1.14 10.37
N MET A 149 -7.63 2.26 10.28
CA MET A 149 -8.16 2.98 11.45
C MET A 149 -9.12 2.12 12.27
N TYR A 150 -9.94 1.29 11.61
CA TYR A 150 -10.79 0.33 12.30
C TYR A 150 -9.94 -0.71 13.03
N GLY A 151 -8.97 -1.31 12.37
CA GLY A 151 -8.10 -2.34 12.93
C GLY A 151 -7.26 -1.89 14.13
N ILE A 152 -6.81 -0.62 14.15
CA ILE A 152 -6.06 -0.03 15.26
C ILE A 152 -6.96 0.61 16.34
N GLY A 153 -8.27 0.50 16.18
CA GLY A 153 -9.25 1.00 17.16
C GLY A 153 -9.35 2.53 17.24
N MET A 154 -9.11 3.23 16.13
CA MET A 154 -9.23 4.70 16.05
C MET A 154 -10.64 5.18 15.69
N LEU A 155 -11.41 4.37 14.96
CA LEU A 155 -12.76 4.74 14.58
C LEU A 155 -13.74 4.53 15.74
N ASP A 156 -14.62 5.49 15.93
CA ASP A 156 -15.77 5.38 16.82
C ASP A 156 -16.82 4.45 16.19
N GLN A 157 -17.18 3.38 16.90
CA GLN A 157 -18.09 2.36 16.38
C GLN A 157 -19.54 2.89 16.23
N ASP A 158 -19.96 3.80 17.09
CA ASP A 158 -21.30 4.41 17.00
C ASP A 158 -21.37 5.33 15.76
N MET A 159 -20.31 6.08 15.51
CA MET A 159 -20.20 6.89 14.31
C MET A 159 -20.24 6.01 13.04
N VAL A 160 -19.50 4.91 13.01
CA VAL A 160 -19.50 3.97 11.88
C VAL A 160 -20.89 3.38 11.67
N ARG A 161 -21.58 2.99 12.76
CA ARG A 161 -22.95 2.47 12.68
C ARG A 161 -23.91 3.50 12.13
N LEU A 162 -23.85 4.76 12.60
CA LEU A 162 -24.71 5.84 12.09
C LEU A 162 -24.50 6.07 10.59
N HIS A 163 -23.25 6.05 10.13
CA HIS A 163 -22.95 6.16 8.70
C HIS A 163 -23.52 4.98 7.89
N TYR A 164 -23.42 3.77 8.43
CA TYR A 164 -24.01 2.59 7.80
C TYR A 164 -25.55 2.70 7.73
N GLU A 165 -26.19 3.08 8.84
CA GLU A 165 -27.65 3.24 8.91
C GLU A 165 -28.18 4.30 7.93
N ALA A 166 -27.40 5.35 7.65
CA ALA A 166 -27.74 6.39 6.70
C ALA A 166 -27.61 5.96 5.22
N LEU A 167 -26.99 4.82 4.93
CA LEU A 167 -26.85 4.34 3.56
C LEU A 167 -28.21 3.89 2.97
N PRO A 168 -28.44 4.12 1.67
CA PRO A 168 -29.59 3.53 0.97
C PRO A 168 -29.58 2.00 1.07
N GLU A 169 -30.76 1.39 1.19
CA GLU A 169 -30.93 -0.06 1.33
C GLU A 169 -30.26 -0.85 0.16
N ALA A 170 -30.28 -0.30 -1.05
CA ALA A 170 -29.60 -0.92 -2.20
C ALA A 170 -28.09 -1.02 -1.98
N ILE A 171 -27.47 -0.02 -1.36
CA ILE A 171 -26.04 -0.03 -1.03
C ILE A 171 -25.77 -0.98 0.14
N LYS A 172 -26.61 -0.95 1.17
CA LYS A 172 -26.49 -1.88 2.31
C LYS A 172 -26.47 -3.34 1.86
N LYS A 173 -27.37 -3.71 0.96
CA LYS A 173 -27.42 -5.07 0.38
C LYS A 173 -26.15 -5.45 -0.38
N GLN A 174 -25.48 -4.50 -1.02
CA GLN A 174 -24.20 -4.74 -1.69
C GLN A 174 -23.02 -4.87 -0.73
N LEU A 175 -23.08 -4.18 0.42
CA LEU A 175 -22.03 -4.22 1.44
C LEU A 175 -22.10 -5.46 2.33
N PHE A 176 -23.30 -6.01 2.53
CA PHE A 176 -23.45 -7.30 3.16
C PHE A 176 -23.12 -8.39 2.12
N PHE A 177 -21.89 -8.86 2.19
CA PHE A 177 -21.66 -10.26 1.91
C PHE A 177 -22.41 -11.04 3.01
N GLU A 178 -23.70 -11.31 2.80
CA GLU A 178 -24.30 -12.40 3.53
C GLU A 178 -23.29 -13.53 3.44
N LYS A 179 -22.98 -14.17 4.56
CA LYS A 179 -22.30 -15.45 4.57
C LYS A 179 -23.14 -16.37 3.67
N ASN A 180 -22.86 -16.30 2.39
CA ASN A 180 -23.52 -17.12 1.44
C ASN A 180 -22.71 -18.41 1.45
N ASP A 181 -23.09 -19.33 2.33
CA ASP A 181 -22.47 -20.66 2.46
C ASP A 181 -22.35 -21.33 1.08
N GLU A 182 -23.24 -21.01 0.14
CA GLU A 182 -23.18 -21.47 -1.25
C GLU A 182 -22.03 -20.81 -2.03
N VAL A 183 -21.76 -19.51 -1.81
CA VAL A 183 -20.62 -18.81 -2.44
C VAL A 183 -19.32 -19.30 -1.84
N ASP A 184 -19.26 -19.47 -0.52
CA ASP A 184 -18.08 -20.01 0.17
C ASP A 184 -17.81 -21.46 -0.27
N GLN A 185 -18.85 -22.29 -0.49
CA GLN A 185 -18.71 -23.63 -1.03
C GLN A 185 -18.27 -23.61 -2.51
N GLN A 186 -18.81 -22.73 -3.35
CA GLN A 186 -18.35 -22.57 -4.73
C GLN A 186 -16.90 -22.10 -4.80
N PHE A 187 -16.50 -21.15 -3.96
CA PHE A 187 -15.11 -20.74 -3.85
C PHE A 187 -14.23 -21.88 -3.33
N ALA A 188 -14.64 -22.59 -2.28
CA ALA A 188 -13.90 -23.73 -1.73
C ALA A 188 -13.62 -24.82 -2.76
N VAL A 189 -14.57 -25.09 -3.67
CA VAL A 189 -14.40 -26.04 -4.78
C VAL A 189 -13.42 -25.55 -5.85
N GLN A 190 -13.28 -24.22 -6.01
CA GLN A 190 -12.34 -23.61 -6.97
C GLN A 190 -10.91 -23.44 -6.41
N TYR A 191 -10.72 -23.53 -5.09
CA TYR A 191 -9.40 -23.45 -4.50
C TYR A 191 -8.62 -24.73 -4.75
N ILE A 192 -7.69 -24.66 -5.68
CA ILE A 192 -6.66 -25.70 -5.83
C ILE A 192 -5.72 -25.59 -4.64
N ASN A 193 -5.42 -26.71 -4.00
CA ASN A 193 -4.38 -26.77 -2.98
C ASN A 193 -3.11 -26.10 -3.52
N HIS A 194 -2.43 -25.28 -2.69
CA HIS A 194 -1.26 -24.49 -3.09
C HIS A 194 -0.18 -25.32 -3.78
N ASP A 195 0.09 -26.53 -3.28
CA ASP A 195 1.08 -27.43 -3.87
C ASP A 195 0.67 -27.94 -5.25
N LYS A 196 -0.62 -28.25 -5.43
CA LYS A 196 -1.14 -28.60 -6.76
C LYS A 196 -1.08 -27.44 -7.74
N TRP A 197 -1.37 -26.23 -7.28
CA TRP A 197 -1.25 -25.03 -8.12
C TRP A 197 0.20 -24.78 -8.52
N LEU A 198 1.14 -24.86 -7.59
CA LEU A 198 2.57 -24.75 -7.88
C LEU A 198 3.05 -25.83 -8.85
N GLN A 199 2.54 -27.06 -8.72
CA GLN A 199 2.85 -28.14 -9.67
C GLN A 199 2.37 -27.80 -11.08
N GLN A 200 1.13 -27.34 -11.22
CA GLN A 200 0.56 -26.93 -12.52
C GLN A 200 1.35 -25.79 -13.17
N VAL A 201 1.75 -24.78 -12.36
CA VAL A 201 2.58 -23.68 -12.87
C VAL A 201 3.94 -24.19 -13.36
N ARG A 202 4.58 -25.10 -12.62
CA ARG A 202 5.86 -25.69 -13.03
C ARG A 202 5.73 -26.55 -14.28
N GLU A 203 4.67 -27.31 -14.43
CA GLU A 203 4.37 -28.11 -15.60
C GLU A 203 4.06 -27.22 -16.81
N GLY A 204 3.29 -26.15 -16.64
CA GLY A 204 3.00 -25.17 -17.68
C GLY A 204 4.26 -24.46 -18.19
N HIS A 205 5.18 -24.11 -17.32
CA HIS A 205 6.48 -23.54 -17.72
C HIS A 205 7.35 -24.51 -18.50
N ARG A 206 7.34 -25.81 -18.15
CA ARG A 206 8.06 -26.84 -18.91
C ARG A 206 7.57 -26.95 -20.36
N VAL A 207 6.27 -26.92 -20.57
CA VAL A 207 5.67 -26.98 -21.92
C VAL A 207 6.08 -25.78 -22.79
N VAL A 208 6.17 -24.58 -22.22
CA VAL A 208 6.61 -23.38 -22.94
C VAL A 208 8.09 -23.44 -23.29
N ASP A 209 8.93 -23.97 -22.42
CA ASP A 209 10.37 -24.10 -22.67
C ASP A 209 10.68 -25.19 -23.71
N GLU A 210 9.95 -26.30 -23.70
CA GLU A 210 10.06 -27.35 -24.71
C GLU A 210 9.63 -26.88 -26.11
N GLN A 211 8.58 -26.05 -26.21
CA GLN A 211 8.16 -25.45 -27.48
C GLN A 211 9.15 -24.42 -28.03
N LYS A 212 9.88 -23.69 -27.14
CA LYS A 212 10.94 -22.76 -27.58
C LYS A 212 12.22 -23.45 -28.09
N ASN A 213 12.49 -24.65 -27.61
CA ASN A 213 13.66 -25.43 -27.97
C ASN A 213 13.42 -26.33 -29.19
N SER A 214 12.20 -26.39 -29.72
CA SER A 214 11.78 -27.21 -30.85
C SER A 214 11.61 -26.39 -32.16
N ASN A 215 11.88 -25.07 -32.12
CA ASN A 215 11.93 -24.17 -33.28
C ASN A 215 13.35 -23.60 -33.44
#